data_09a07d6ea17f00236b40b39177485cc9
#
_entry.id   09a07d6ea17f00236b40b39177485cc9
#
_cell.length_a   1.000
_cell.length_b   1.000
_cell.length_c   1.000
_cell.angle_alpha   90.00
_cell.angle_beta   90.00
_cell.angle_gamma   90.00
#
_symmetry.space_group_name_H-M   'P 1'
#
loop_
_entity.id
_entity.type
_entity.pdbx_description
1 polymer ?
#
loop_
_entity_poly.entity_id
_entity_poly.type
_entity_poly.pdbx_seq_one_letter_code
_entity_poly.pdbx_strand_id
1 'polypeptide(L)'
;ETNINPKFIGYCHWYEVPENTAYSKTMLKHNIAGTLEMEECGVNTKWLKDLIIEKSKGTYTQIVLDKLEKIIQPHYLGVDDISTGHDYKPKTILFNHRDNEYTGWTWFVARMDELWEKRQDFKVYTTLTDLDRPYAERVKLSSRDDYLNFVRSMHIGVGCFQKYSAWSISTTDGLSQGVPYILPDKMCYPEMVGDEYPLLYKANDAKSFKDMIESVLDIEYMRDKANSYLEPKLEGFRWSERVLKWFDGWKQIEDLKPMSDTESYK
;
A
#
# COMPACT_ATOMS: atom_id res chain seq x y z
N GLU A 1 0.38 -15.68 44.04
CA GLU A 1 0.61 -14.72 42.94
C GLU A 1 0.99 -15.54 41.68
N THR A 2 0.08 -15.66 40.74
CA THR A 2 0.39 -16.25 39.43
C THR A 2 1.32 -15.27 38.71
N ASN A 3 2.54 -15.66 38.49
CA ASN A 3 3.51 -14.88 37.69
C ASN A 3 3.07 -14.98 36.22
N ILE A 4 2.15 -14.10 35.81
CA ILE A 4 1.73 -14.00 34.42
C ILE A 4 2.85 -13.27 33.70
N ASN A 5 3.54 -13.95 32.79
CA ASN A 5 4.50 -13.35 31.88
C ASN A 5 3.75 -13.11 30.54
N PRO A 6 3.17 -11.93 30.33
CA PRO A 6 2.38 -11.68 29.13
C PRO A 6 3.28 -11.67 27.91
N LYS A 7 2.80 -12.31 26.82
CA LYS A 7 3.42 -12.24 25.50
C LYS A 7 2.75 -11.15 24.69
N PHE A 8 3.55 -10.32 24.04
CA PHE A 8 3.06 -9.22 23.24
C PHE A 8 3.20 -9.54 21.75
N ILE A 9 2.11 -9.38 21.02
CA ILE A 9 2.08 -9.39 19.56
C ILE A 9 1.61 -8.01 19.14
N GLY A 10 2.27 -7.41 18.17
CA GLY A 10 1.95 -6.07 17.71
C GLY A 10 1.91 -5.96 16.19
N TYR A 11 1.39 -4.84 15.72
CA TYR A 11 1.39 -4.47 14.32
C TYR A 11 1.83 -3.02 14.16
N CYS A 12 2.86 -2.79 13.34
CA CYS A 12 3.37 -1.46 13.07
C CYS A 12 3.08 -1.07 11.61
N HIS A 13 1.97 -0.37 11.41
CA HIS A 13 1.58 0.11 10.08
C HIS A 13 2.56 1.14 9.50
N TRP A 14 3.16 1.97 10.35
CA TRP A 14 4.07 3.03 9.97
C TRP A 14 5.33 3.00 10.81
N TYR A 15 6.42 2.59 10.21
CA TYR A 15 7.72 2.52 10.89
C TYR A 15 8.57 3.74 10.55
N GLU A 16 9.21 4.36 11.53
CA GLU A 16 10.03 5.54 11.34
C GLU A 16 11.41 5.17 10.79
N VAL A 17 11.54 5.28 9.48
CA VAL A 17 12.79 5.05 8.73
C VAL A 17 13.19 6.31 7.94
N PRO A 18 14.48 6.45 7.52
CA PRO A 18 14.97 7.65 6.83
C PRO A 18 14.21 8.04 5.56
N GLU A 19 13.59 7.09 4.90
CA GLU A 19 12.79 7.28 3.68
C GLU A 19 11.45 7.93 3.97
N ASN A 20 10.97 7.83 5.20
CA ASN A 20 9.77 8.51 5.66
C ASN A 20 10.04 10.01 5.90
N THR A 21 9.19 10.89 5.39
CA THR A 21 9.34 12.34 5.53
C THR A 21 9.28 12.84 6.99
N ALA A 22 8.64 12.10 7.87
CA ALA A 22 8.56 12.39 9.30
C ALA A 22 9.71 11.78 10.12
N TYR A 23 10.72 11.23 9.48
CA TYR A 23 11.79 10.49 10.12
C TYR A 23 12.53 11.25 11.22
N SER A 24 12.74 10.54 12.32
CA SER A 24 13.64 10.92 13.41
C SER A 24 14.46 9.70 13.87
N LYS A 25 15.79 9.86 14.00
CA LYS A 25 16.67 8.80 14.53
C LYS A 25 16.23 8.32 15.92
N THR A 26 15.70 9.22 16.73
CA THR A 26 15.17 8.89 18.06
C THR A 26 13.92 8.02 17.93
N MET A 27 13.02 8.34 17.00
CA MET A 27 11.80 7.56 16.77
C MET A 27 12.11 6.16 16.27
N LEU A 28 13.07 5.99 15.35
CA LEU A 28 13.52 4.64 14.93
C LEU A 28 13.99 3.82 16.12
N LYS A 29 14.80 4.40 17.03
CA LYS A 29 15.25 3.69 18.22
C LYS A 29 14.10 3.28 19.14
N HIS A 30 13.10 4.14 19.32
CA HIS A 30 11.90 3.82 20.10
C HIS A 30 11.07 2.72 19.45
N ASN A 31 10.89 2.76 18.12
CA ASN A 31 10.20 1.68 17.39
C ASN A 31 10.95 0.35 17.57
N ILE A 32 12.28 0.34 17.38
CA ILE A 32 13.11 -0.87 17.59
C ILE A 32 13.00 -1.38 19.01
N ALA A 33 13.12 -0.50 20.02
CA ALA A 33 13.01 -0.91 21.43
C ALA A 33 11.65 -1.56 21.71
N GLY A 34 10.56 -0.94 21.27
CA GLY A 34 9.22 -1.52 21.43
C GLY A 34 9.06 -2.86 20.69
N THR A 35 9.60 -2.97 19.48
CA THR A 35 9.57 -4.22 18.71
C THR A 35 10.31 -5.35 19.42
N LEU A 36 11.43 -5.07 20.06
CA LEU A 36 12.24 -6.07 20.78
C LEU A 36 11.56 -6.67 22.02
N GLU A 37 10.51 -6.01 22.53
CA GLU A 37 9.67 -6.52 23.64
C GLU A 37 8.53 -7.41 23.15
N MET A 38 8.36 -7.58 21.83
CA MET A 38 7.29 -8.39 21.23
C MET A 38 7.79 -9.81 20.92
N GLU A 39 6.88 -10.76 20.91
CA GLU A 39 7.11 -12.09 20.33
C GLU A 39 7.03 -12.02 18.80
N GLU A 40 6.11 -11.19 18.28
CA GLU A 40 5.98 -10.90 16.86
C GLU A 40 5.52 -9.46 16.66
N CYS A 41 6.09 -8.79 15.65
CA CYS A 41 5.68 -7.48 15.17
C CYS A 41 5.33 -7.56 13.70
N GLY A 42 4.03 -7.50 13.37
CA GLY A 42 3.57 -7.41 12.01
C GLY A 42 3.95 -6.07 11.35
N VAL A 43 4.40 -6.11 10.11
CA VAL A 43 4.60 -4.93 9.27
C VAL A 43 3.92 -5.14 7.91
N ASN A 44 3.65 -4.06 7.18
CA ASN A 44 2.83 -4.14 5.96
C ASN A 44 3.43 -5.01 4.86
N THR A 45 4.76 -5.09 4.73
CA THR A 45 5.43 -5.74 3.59
C THR A 45 6.80 -6.30 3.98
N LYS A 46 7.27 -7.25 3.18
CA LYS A 46 8.66 -7.70 3.25
C LYS A 46 9.64 -6.58 2.96
N TRP A 47 9.33 -5.72 1.96
CA TRP A 47 10.13 -4.54 1.67
C TRP A 47 10.33 -3.66 2.91
N LEU A 48 9.27 -3.40 3.70
CA LEU A 48 9.39 -2.62 4.93
C LEU A 48 10.22 -3.34 5.99
N LYS A 49 10.04 -4.65 6.17
CA LYS A 49 10.89 -5.47 7.04
C LYS A 49 12.37 -5.32 6.66
N ASP A 50 12.69 -5.56 5.39
CA ASP A 50 14.07 -5.50 4.88
C ASP A 50 14.68 -4.10 5.10
N LEU A 51 13.88 -3.05 4.86
CA LEU A 51 14.29 -1.67 5.08
C LEU A 51 14.59 -1.38 6.57
N ILE A 52 13.74 -1.83 7.48
CA ILE A 52 13.96 -1.68 8.94
C ILE A 52 15.27 -2.35 9.34
N ILE A 53 15.50 -3.59 8.91
CA ILE A 53 16.73 -4.32 9.22
C ILE A 53 17.94 -3.59 8.62
N GLU A 54 17.88 -3.17 7.36
CA GLU A 54 18.96 -2.43 6.71
C GLU A 54 19.32 -1.15 7.46
N LYS A 55 18.32 -0.33 7.82
CA LYS A 55 18.54 0.95 8.54
C LYS A 55 18.97 0.77 9.99
N SER A 56 18.80 -0.41 10.53
CA SER A 56 19.28 -0.80 11.86
C SER A 56 20.75 -1.21 11.88
N LYS A 57 21.31 -1.60 10.72
CA LYS A 57 22.75 -1.93 10.58
C LYS A 57 23.62 -0.72 10.96
N GLY A 58 24.72 -0.99 11.63
CA GLY A 58 25.64 0.05 12.10
C GLY A 58 25.20 0.79 13.37
N THR A 59 23.93 0.57 13.81
CA THR A 59 23.43 1.09 15.10
C THR A 59 23.31 -0.02 16.13
N TYR A 60 22.93 -1.22 15.71
CA TYR A 60 22.68 -2.39 16.57
C TYR A 60 23.67 -3.52 16.28
N THR A 61 23.90 -4.36 17.28
CA THR A 61 24.74 -5.57 17.15
C THR A 61 24.04 -6.63 16.30
N GLN A 62 24.81 -7.58 15.77
CA GLN A 62 24.26 -8.67 14.97
C GLN A 62 23.18 -9.48 15.74
N ILE A 63 23.38 -9.69 17.04
CA ILE A 63 22.40 -10.39 17.89
C ILE A 63 21.04 -9.68 17.87
N VAL A 64 21.03 -8.35 17.94
CA VAL A 64 19.79 -7.56 17.86
C VAL A 64 19.17 -7.63 16.46
N LEU A 65 19.99 -7.57 15.41
CA LEU A 65 19.51 -7.69 14.03
C LEU A 65 18.87 -9.06 13.78
N ASP A 66 19.49 -10.13 14.24
CA ASP A 66 18.97 -11.50 14.13
C ASP A 66 17.63 -11.66 14.90
N LYS A 67 17.53 -11.02 16.07
CA LYS A 67 16.27 -10.97 16.81
C LYS A 67 15.18 -10.21 16.07
N LEU A 68 15.48 -9.03 15.51
CA LEU A 68 14.53 -8.25 14.69
C LEU A 68 14.09 -9.02 13.46
N GLU A 69 15.02 -9.68 12.76
CA GLU A 69 14.72 -10.52 11.59
C GLU A 69 13.70 -11.63 11.91
N LYS A 70 13.80 -12.20 13.11
CA LYS A 70 12.88 -13.23 13.61
C LYS A 70 11.53 -12.67 14.03
N ILE A 71 11.50 -11.53 14.72
CA ILE A 71 10.29 -10.94 15.31
C ILE A 71 9.44 -10.24 14.26
N ILE A 72 10.06 -9.48 13.34
CA ILE A 72 9.33 -8.71 12.34
C ILE A 72 8.83 -9.63 11.22
N GLN A 73 7.51 -9.67 11.04
CA GLN A 73 6.87 -10.50 10.00
C GLN A 73 6.00 -9.66 9.08
N PRO A 74 6.04 -9.90 7.76
CA PRO A 74 5.17 -9.20 6.81
C PRO A 74 3.73 -9.70 6.93
N HIS A 75 2.83 -8.78 7.26
CA HIS A 75 1.39 -9.01 7.35
C HIS A 75 0.68 -7.99 6.46
N TYR A 76 0.40 -8.40 5.23
CA TYR A 76 -0.24 -7.54 4.24
C TYR A 76 -1.63 -7.12 4.67
N LEU A 77 -1.98 -5.86 4.42
CA LEU A 77 -3.32 -5.36 4.65
C LEU A 77 -4.31 -5.93 3.62
N GLY A 78 -5.55 -6.07 4.04
CA GLY A 78 -6.64 -6.57 3.21
C GLY A 78 -7.62 -5.50 2.77
N VAL A 79 -8.64 -5.94 2.04
CA VAL A 79 -9.81 -5.16 1.63
C VAL A 79 -11.09 -5.91 2.01
N ASP A 80 -12.17 -5.16 2.23
CA ASP A 80 -13.45 -5.75 2.62
C ASP A 80 -14.22 -6.28 1.42
N ASP A 81 -14.17 -5.55 0.30
CA ASP A 81 -14.98 -5.82 -0.88
C ASP A 81 -14.13 -5.92 -2.14
N ILE A 82 -14.45 -6.91 -2.98
CA ILE A 82 -13.84 -7.12 -4.28
C ILE A 82 -14.95 -7.14 -5.32
N SER A 83 -14.80 -6.31 -6.33
CA SER A 83 -15.76 -6.18 -7.41
C SER A 83 -15.04 -5.86 -8.71
N THR A 84 -15.30 -6.62 -9.76
CA THR A 84 -14.65 -6.51 -11.06
C THR A 84 -15.69 -6.45 -12.19
N GLY A 85 -15.24 -6.13 -13.41
CA GLY A 85 -16.11 -6.20 -14.59
C GLY A 85 -17.10 -5.06 -14.73
N HIS A 86 -16.75 -3.85 -14.29
CA HIS A 86 -17.63 -2.66 -14.37
C HIS A 86 -17.35 -1.81 -15.61
N ASP A 87 -18.40 -1.15 -16.08
CA ASP A 87 -18.28 -0.05 -17.02
C ASP A 87 -17.48 1.09 -16.41
N TYR A 88 -16.63 1.70 -17.19
CA TYR A 88 -15.79 2.81 -16.76
C TYR A 88 -15.86 3.98 -17.76
N LYS A 89 -15.48 5.15 -17.30
CA LYS A 89 -15.35 6.36 -18.11
C LYS A 89 -13.98 6.36 -18.79
N PRO A 90 -13.91 6.23 -20.11
CA PRO A 90 -12.62 6.23 -20.82
C PRO A 90 -11.81 7.50 -20.54
N LYS A 91 -10.50 7.38 -20.61
CA LYS A 91 -9.56 8.51 -20.47
C LYS A 91 -9.67 9.27 -19.14
N THR A 92 -10.09 8.59 -18.09
CA THR A 92 -10.10 9.14 -16.73
C THR A 92 -8.97 8.56 -15.89
N ILE A 93 -8.27 9.42 -15.17
CA ILE A 93 -7.15 9.09 -14.30
C ILE A 93 -7.57 9.41 -12.86
N LEU A 94 -7.48 8.45 -11.97
CA LEU A 94 -7.78 8.61 -10.55
C LEU A 94 -6.50 8.86 -9.73
N PHE A 95 -6.47 9.97 -9.00
CA PHE A 95 -5.52 10.21 -7.94
C PHE A 95 -6.27 10.31 -6.60
N ASN A 96 -6.38 9.21 -5.88
CA ASN A 96 -7.13 9.10 -4.62
C ASN A 96 -6.23 9.13 -3.37
N HIS A 97 -5.11 9.81 -3.48
CA HIS A 97 -4.15 10.03 -2.39
C HIS A 97 -4.23 11.48 -1.86
N ARG A 98 -3.61 11.72 -0.70
CA ARG A 98 -3.46 13.07 -0.15
C ARG A 98 -2.46 13.89 -0.97
N ASP A 99 -2.58 15.22 -0.91
CA ASP A 99 -1.65 16.18 -1.50
C ASP A 99 -0.37 16.34 -0.65
N ASN A 100 0.37 15.29 -0.51
CA ASN A 100 1.56 15.28 0.32
C ASN A 100 2.80 14.93 -0.51
N GLU A 101 3.97 15.39 -0.07
CA GLU A 101 5.23 15.08 -0.74
C GLU A 101 5.50 13.56 -0.83
N TYR A 102 5.21 12.81 0.25
CA TYR A 102 5.45 11.36 0.25
C TYR A 102 4.56 10.61 -0.75
N THR A 103 3.35 11.10 -1.06
CA THR A 103 2.46 10.50 -2.07
C THR A 103 2.89 10.82 -3.51
N GLY A 104 3.89 11.69 -3.66
CA GLY A 104 4.37 12.14 -4.97
C GLY A 104 3.43 13.16 -5.65
N TRP A 105 2.59 13.87 -4.87
CA TRP A 105 1.62 14.82 -5.42
C TRP A 105 2.23 15.84 -6.38
N THR A 106 3.22 16.59 -5.92
CA THR A 106 3.87 17.63 -6.75
C THR A 106 4.50 17.04 -8.01
N TRP A 107 5.10 15.85 -7.88
CA TRP A 107 5.68 15.14 -9.01
C TRP A 107 4.60 14.70 -10.00
N PHE A 108 3.47 14.17 -9.53
CA PHE A 108 2.31 13.78 -10.33
C PHE A 108 1.74 14.97 -11.12
N VAL A 109 1.44 16.09 -10.43
CA VAL A 109 0.86 17.29 -11.05
C VAL A 109 1.76 17.80 -12.17
N ALA A 110 3.07 17.90 -11.93
CA ALA A 110 4.01 18.34 -12.97
C ALA A 110 4.01 17.42 -14.20
N ARG A 111 3.84 16.10 -14.02
CA ARG A 111 3.76 15.15 -15.16
C ARG A 111 2.43 15.25 -15.90
N MET A 112 1.34 15.53 -15.20
CA MET A 112 0.04 15.77 -15.85
C MET A 112 0.03 17.11 -16.60
N ASP A 113 0.63 18.15 -16.05
CA ASP A 113 0.81 19.43 -16.76
C ASP A 113 1.59 19.22 -18.08
N GLU A 114 2.73 18.53 -18.04
CA GLU A 114 3.52 18.19 -19.24
C GLU A 114 2.73 17.33 -20.26
N LEU A 115 1.88 16.43 -19.79
CA LEU A 115 1.05 15.61 -20.65
C LEU A 115 -0.07 16.45 -21.29
N TRP A 116 -0.68 17.36 -20.50
CA TRP A 116 -1.75 18.24 -20.97
C TRP A 116 -1.31 19.21 -22.07
N GLU A 117 -0.06 19.64 -22.04
CA GLU A 117 0.53 20.45 -23.13
C GLU A 117 0.53 19.72 -24.49
N LYS A 118 0.57 18.39 -24.46
CA LYS A 118 0.66 17.56 -25.66
C LYS A 118 -0.70 17.01 -26.11
N ARG A 119 -1.57 16.68 -25.14
CA ARG A 119 -2.88 16.08 -25.39
C ARG A 119 -3.91 16.59 -24.38
N GLN A 120 -5.11 16.93 -24.82
CA GLN A 120 -6.16 17.52 -23.98
C GLN A 120 -7.42 16.65 -23.96
N ASP A 121 -7.24 15.34 -24.05
CA ASP A 121 -8.32 14.37 -24.17
C ASP A 121 -8.46 13.43 -22.98
N PHE A 122 -7.90 13.80 -21.82
CA PHE A 122 -8.04 13.05 -20.57
C PHE A 122 -8.55 13.93 -19.43
N LYS A 123 -9.04 13.30 -18.37
CA LYS A 123 -9.47 13.97 -17.14
C LYS A 123 -8.89 13.30 -15.91
N VAL A 124 -8.40 14.12 -14.97
CA VAL A 124 -7.91 13.67 -13.68
C VAL A 124 -8.99 13.90 -12.62
N TYR A 125 -9.29 12.85 -11.88
CA TYR A 125 -10.17 12.94 -10.71
C TYR A 125 -9.37 12.78 -9.43
N THR A 126 -9.66 13.66 -8.46
CA THR A 126 -9.11 13.58 -7.11
C THR A 126 -10.24 13.42 -6.09
N THR A 127 -9.99 12.71 -5.00
CA THR A 127 -10.99 12.50 -3.94
C THR A 127 -10.67 13.26 -2.65
N LEU A 128 -9.41 13.61 -2.43
CA LEU A 128 -8.95 14.20 -1.16
C LEU A 128 -8.41 15.62 -1.32
N THR A 129 -8.06 16.02 -2.53
CA THR A 129 -7.30 17.26 -2.79
C THR A 129 -7.91 18.03 -3.94
N ASP A 130 -7.95 19.36 -3.82
CA ASP A 130 -8.30 20.24 -4.93
C ASP A 130 -7.09 20.43 -5.86
N LEU A 131 -7.32 20.39 -7.16
CA LEU A 131 -6.33 20.67 -8.19
C LEU A 131 -6.90 21.67 -9.20
N ASP A 132 -6.45 22.91 -9.11
CA ASP A 132 -6.85 23.99 -10.02
C ASP A 132 -6.13 23.84 -11.37
N ARG A 133 -6.67 22.97 -12.21
CA ARG A 133 -6.20 22.68 -13.57
C ARG A 133 -7.39 22.38 -14.50
N PRO A 134 -7.31 22.74 -15.80
CA PRO A 134 -8.41 22.53 -16.75
C PRO A 134 -8.76 21.04 -16.94
N TYR A 135 -7.82 20.15 -16.70
CA TYR A 135 -8.02 18.71 -16.81
C TYR A 135 -8.47 18.04 -15.51
N ALA A 136 -8.60 18.76 -14.41
CA ALA A 136 -8.80 18.16 -13.09
C ALA A 136 -10.18 18.49 -12.49
N GLU A 137 -10.69 17.55 -11.70
CA GLU A 137 -11.91 17.71 -10.91
C GLU A 137 -11.78 16.98 -9.59
N ARG A 138 -12.10 17.69 -8.48
CA ARG A 138 -12.26 17.05 -7.19
C ARG A 138 -13.68 16.55 -7.00
N VAL A 139 -13.83 15.28 -6.60
CA VAL A 139 -15.13 14.71 -6.25
C VAL A 139 -15.24 14.57 -4.73
N LYS A 140 -16.29 15.14 -4.17
CA LYS A 140 -16.65 15.00 -2.75
C LYS A 140 -17.61 13.82 -2.62
N LEU A 141 -17.27 12.87 -1.80
CA LEU A 141 -18.01 11.62 -1.61
C LEU A 141 -18.46 11.56 -0.15
N SER A 142 -19.71 11.14 0.07
CA SER A 142 -20.37 11.20 1.38
C SER A 142 -20.31 9.91 2.17
N SER A 143 -20.03 8.79 1.49
CA SER A 143 -19.96 7.46 2.12
C SER A 143 -18.83 6.61 1.52
N ARG A 144 -18.52 5.50 2.18
CA ARG A 144 -17.59 4.48 1.65
C ARG A 144 -18.12 3.88 0.35
N ASP A 145 -19.42 3.62 0.27
CA ASP A 145 -20.06 3.04 -0.91
C ASP A 145 -20.01 4.01 -2.10
N ASP A 146 -20.30 5.30 -1.87
CA ASP A 146 -20.15 6.32 -2.91
C ASP A 146 -18.72 6.39 -3.43
N TYR A 147 -17.75 6.29 -2.53
CA TYR A 147 -16.34 6.27 -2.88
C TYR A 147 -15.98 5.06 -3.74
N LEU A 148 -16.36 3.84 -3.33
CA LEU A 148 -16.07 2.64 -4.10
C LEU A 148 -16.77 2.64 -5.46
N ASN A 149 -18.03 3.08 -5.51
CA ASN A 149 -18.78 3.21 -6.78
C ASN A 149 -18.13 4.23 -7.71
N PHE A 150 -17.65 5.35 -7.17
CA PHE A 150 -16.91 6.33 -7.94
C PHE A 150 -15.59 5.76 -8.47
N VAL A 151 -14.80 5.11 -7.60
CA VAL A 151 -13.53 4.47 -7.99
C VAL A 151 -13.76 3.49 -9.13
N ARG A 152 -14.77 2.60 -9.04
CA ARG A 152 -15.13 1.63 -10.11
C ARG A 152 -15.30 2.26 -11.48
N SER A 153 -15.83 3.50 -11.53
CA SER A 153 -16.09 4.19 -12.78
C SER A 153 -14.86 4.81 -13.46
N MET A 154 -13.66 4.63 -12.89
CA MET A 154 -12.43 5.20 -13.42
C MET A 154 -11.73 4.27 -14.41
N HIS A 155 -11.07 4.86 -15.42
CA HIS A 155 -10.31 4.09 -16.39
C HIS A 155 -9.05 3.48 -15.76
N ILE A 156 -8.26 4.31 -15.09
CA ILE A 156 -7.02 3.92 -14.40
C ILE A 156 -6.85 4.71 -13.11
N GLY A 157 -6.13 4.11 -12.15
CA GLY A 157 -5.59 4.82 -11.00
C GLY A 157 -4.07 5.01 -11.12
N VAL A 158 -3.51 5.88 -10.30
CA VAL A 158 -2.06 6.13 -10.25
C VAL A 158 -1.53 6.12 -8.84
N GLY A 159 -0.37 5.50 -8.63
CA GLY A 159 0.44 5.61 -7.42
C GLY A 159 1.78 6.26 -7.77
N CYS A 160 2.06 7.41 -7.17
CA CYS A 160 3.22 8.24 -7.53
C CYS A 160 4.22 8.39 -6.38
N PHE A 161 4.22 7.49 -5.42
CA PHE A 161 5.15 7.50 -4.30
C PHE A 161 6.60 7.34 -4.80
N GLN A 162 7.49 8.20 -4.35
CA GLN A 162 8.85 8.24 -4.89
C GLN A 162 9.91 7.75 -3.90
N LYS A 163 9.67 7.89 -2.60
CA LYS A 163 10.65 7.61 -1.56
C LYS A 163 10.24 6.50 -0.60
N TYR A 164 8.98 6.50 -0.18
CA TYR A 164 8.48 5.60 0.84
C TYR A 164 7.01 5.25 0.61
N SER A 165 6.71 3.98 0.58
CA SER A 165 5.35 3.44 0.66
C SER A 165 5.41 2.06 1.29
N ALA A 166 4.98 1.95 2.54
CA ALA A 166 4.89 0.67 3.24
C ALA A 166 3.68 -0.16 2.77
N TRP A 167 2.61 0.52 2.42
CA TRP A 167 1.37 0.02 1.84
C TRP A 167 0.50 1.18 1.36
N SER A 168 -0.36 0.95 0.39
CA SER A 168 -1.30 1.96 -0.12
C SER A 168 -2.73 1.43 -0.11
N ILE A 169 -3.50 1.82 0.90
CA ILE A 169 -4.92 1.46 1.01
C ILE A 169 -5.69 2.00 -0.20
N SER A 170 -5.45 3.25 -0.60
CA SER A 170 -6.10 3.83 -1.77
C SER A 170 -5.84 3.04 -3.06
N THR A 171 -4.63 2.49 -3.21
CA THR A 171 -4.31 1.62 -4.35
C THR A 171 -5.04 0.29 -4.25
N THR A 172 -5.02 -0.37 -3.08
CA THR A 172 -5.73 -1.65 -2.90
C THR A 172 -7.23 -1.49 -3.03
N ASP A 173 -7.81 -0.37 -2.59
CA ASP A 173 -9.21 -0.04 -2.85
C ASP A 173 -9.52 -0.05 -4.35
N GLY A 174 -8.70 0.63 -5.14
CA GLY A 174 -8.91 0.67 -6.58
C GLY A 174 -8.74 -0.68 -7.26
N LEU A 175 -7.65 -1.39 -6.95
CA LEU A 175 -7.39 -2.72 -7.50
C LEU A 175 -8.53 -3.70 -7.17
N SER A 176 -9.04 -3.68 -5.93
CA SER A 176 -10.16 -4.52 -5.51
C SER A 176 -11.47 -4.18 -6.22
N GLN A 177 -11.59 -2.99 -6.75
CA GLN A 177 -12.74 -2.53 -7.54
C GLN A 177 -12.54 -2.67 -9.06
N GLY A 178 -11.56 -3.45 -9.50
CA GLY A 178 -11.28 -3.69 -10.92
C GLY A 178 -10.70 -2.50 -11.67
N VAL A 179 -10.14 -1.53 -10.96
CA VAL A 179 -9.43 -0.39 -11.56
C VAL A 179 -7.92 -0.67 -11.51
N PRO A 180 -7.26 -0.87 -12.65
CA PRO A 180 -5.82 -1.08 -12.67
C PRO A 180 -5.08 0.22 -12.35
N TYR A 181 -3.93 0.08 -11.68
CA TYR A 181 -3.11 1.22 -11.27
C TYR A 181 -1.76 1.22 -11.97
N ILE A 182 -1.34 2.38 -12.42
CA ILE A 182 0.05 2.63 -12.83
C ILE A 182 0.87 2.89 -11.57
N LEU A 183 1.86 2.03 -11.30
CA LEU A 183 2.58 1.95 -10.03
C LEU A 183 4.10 1.97 -10.26
N PRO A 184 4.90 2.52 -9.35
CA PRO A 184 6.35 2.38 -9.46
C PRO A 184 6.82 0.95 -9.19
N ASP A 185 7.89 0.53 -9.86
CA ASP A 185 8.54 -0.78 -9.72
C ASP A 185 9.34 -0.95 -8.42
N LYS A 186 8.95 -0.25 -7.36
CA LYS A 186 9.66 -0.22 -6.06
C LYS A 186 8.71 -0.19 -4.87
N MET A 187 9.29 -0.32 -3.69
CA MET A 187 8.61 -0.24 -2.40
C MET A 187 7.60 -1.39 -2.24
N CYS A 188 6.42 -1.12 -1.70
CA CYS A 188 5.38 -2.14 -1.51
C CYS A 188 4.73 -2.64 -2.80
N TYR A 189 4.88 -1.92 -3.92
CA TYR A 189 4.06 -2.15 -5.11
C TYR A 189 4.34 -3.49 -5.81
N PRO A 190 5.61 -3.90 -6.06
CA PRO A 190 5.88 -5.23 -6.62
C PRO A 190 5.34 -6.38 -5.75
N GLU A 191 5.41 -6.23 -4.41
CA GLU A 191 4.79 -7.23 -3.52
C GLU A 191 3.26 -7.20 -3.58
N MET A 192 2.67 -6.02 -3.81
CA MET A 192 1.23 -5.85 -3.89
C MET A 192 0.64 -6.47 -5.15
N VAL A 193 1.25 -6.23 -6.31
CA VAL A 193 0.69 -6.64 -7.60
C VAL A 193 1.47 -7.78 -8.28
N GLY A 194 2.73 -8.00 -7.91
CA GLY A 194 3.69 -8.92 -8.54
C GLY A 194 4.63 -8.20 -9.51
N ASP A 195 5.86 -8.70 -9.63
CA ASP A 195 6.94 -8.06 -10.42
C ASP A 195 6.60 -7.99 -11.93
N GLU A 196 5.76 -8.89 -12.43
CA GLU A 196 5.36 -8.95 -13.84
C GLU A 196 4.08 -8.16 -14.15
N TYR A 197 3.57 -7.38 -13.18
CA TYR A 197 2.39 -6.57 -13.42
C TYR A 197 2.62 -5.56 -14.54
N PRO A 198 1.77 -5.53 -15.58
CA PRO A 198 2.08 -4.82 -16.83
C PRO A 198 2.09 -3.29 -16.73
N LEU A 199 1.59 -2.72 -15.63
CA LEU A 199 1.55 -1.27 -15.42
C LEU A 199 2.53 -0.80 -14.33
N LEU A 200 3.64 -1.51 -14.14
CA LEU A 200 4.77 -1.02 -13.35
C LEU A 200 5.63 -0.09 -14.22
N TYR A 201 5.82 1.15 -13.75
CA TYR A 201 6.76 2.08 -14.35
C TYR A 201 8.06 2.15 -13.56
N LYS A 202 9.15 2.51 -14.23
CA LYS A 202 10.44 2.69 -13.58
C LYS A 202 10.39 3.86 -12.59
N ALA A 203 10.56 3.57 -11.32
CA ALA A 203 10.46 4.56 -10.24
C ALA A 203 11.42 5.75 -10.47
N ASN A 204 10.94 6.96 -10.18
CA ASN A 204 11.64 8.24 -10.42
C ASN A 204 11.93 8.54 -11.90
N ASP A 205 11.36 7.82 -12.84
CA ASP A 205 11.51 8.05 -14.28
C ASP A 205 10.23 8.68 -14.86
N ALA A 206 10.28 10.00 -15.09
CA ALA A 206 9.16 10.78 -15.60
C ALA A 206 8.71 10.33 -17.00
N LYS A 207 9.66 9.88 -17.82
CA LYS A 207 9.35 9.39 -19.17
C LYS A 207 8.61 8.06 -19.09
N SER A 208 9.13 7.11 -18.31
CA SER A 208 8.50 5.81 -18.12
C SER A 208 7.07 5.94 -17.59
N PHE A 209 6.83 6.85 -16.65
CA PHE A 209 5.49 7.11 -16.11
C PHE A 209 4.54 7.67 -17.17
N LYS A 210 4.97 8.70 -17.94
CA LYS A 210 4.12 9.31 -18.98
C LYS A 210 3.84 8.34 -20.11
N ASP A 211 4.85 7.63 -20.59
CA ASP A 211 4.68 6.61 -21.63
C ASP A 211 3.67 5.53 -21.20
N MET A 212 3.68 5.13 -19.92
CA MET A 212 2.72 4.17 -19.38
C MET A 212 1.30 4.73 -19.36
N ILE A 213 1.12 6.00 -18.93
CA ILE A 213 -0.20 6.65 -18.97
C ILE A 213 -0.71 6.74 -20.42
N GLU A 214 0.08 7.24 -21.35
CA GLU A 214 -0.29 7.34 -22.76
C GLU A 214 -0.67 5.97 -23.32
N SER A 215 0.11 4.94 -23.01
CA SER A 215 -0.17 3.57 -23.45
C SER A 215 -1.55 3.07 -22.98
N VAL A 216 -1.90 3.30 -21.70
CA VAL A 216 -3.20 2.84 -21.16
C VAL A 216 -4.36 3.69 -21.71
N LEU A 217 -4.16 5.01 -21.86
CA LEU A 217 -5.20 5.89 -22.39
C LEU A 217 -5.53 5.62 -23.87
N ASP A 218 -4.58 5.14 -24.64
CA ASP A 218 -4.72 4.95 -26.10
C ASP A 218 -4.95 3.49 -26.50
N ILE A 219 -4.59 2.53 -25.64
CA ILE A 219 -4.64 1.09 -25.94
C ILE A 219 -5.48 0.39 -24.86
N GLU A 220 -6.77 0.23 -25.11
CA GLU A 220 -7.72 -0.41 -24.19
C GLU A 220 -7.22 -1.81 -23.72
N TYR A 221 -6.59 -2.57 -24.59
CA TYR A 221 -5.96 -3.84 -24.26
C TYR A 221 -4.99 -3.79 -23.08
N MET A 222 -4.31 -2.66 -22.83
CA MET A 222 -3.39 -2.55 -21.71
C MET A 222 -4.11 -2.58 -20.36
N ARG A 223 -5.29 -1.97 -20.29
CA ARG A 223 -6.18 -2.05 -19.12
C ARG A 223 -6.66 -3.47 -18.87
N ASP A 224 -7.16 -4.11 -19.91
CA ASP A 224 -7.67 -5.48 -19.84
C ASP A 224 -6.58 -6.48 -19.46
N LYS A 225 -5.39 -6.32 -20.01
CA LYS A 225 -4.21 -7.12 -19.65
C LYS A 225 -3.86 -6.99 -18.17
N ALA A 226 -3.91 -5.77 -17.63
CA ALA A 226 -3.63 -5.54 -16.21
C ALA A 226 -4.70 -6.17 -15.32
N ASN A 227 -5.98 -6.04 -15.67
CA ASN A 227 -7.08 -6.65 -14.94
C ASN A 227 -7.00 -8.18 -14.97
N SER A 228 -6.82 -8.78 -16.15
CA SER A 228 -6.67 -10.23 -16.30
C SER A 228 -5.48 -10.79 -15.51
N TYR A 229 -4.42 -10.02 -15.38
CA TYR A 229 -3.27 -10.40 -14.56
C TYR A 229 -3.58 -10.36 -13.06
N LEU A 230 -4.39 -9.40 -12.61
CA LEU A 230 -4.73 -9.21 -11.19
C LEU A 230 -5.87 -10.11 -10.72
N GLU A 231 -6.87 -10.37 -11.56
CA GLU A 231 -8.10 -11.07 -11.20
C GLU A 231 -7.87 -12.34 -10.37
N PRO A 232 -6.97 -13.28 -10.75
CA PRO A 232 -6.71 -14.49 -9.97
C PRO A 232 -6.04 -14.22 -8.61
N LYS A 233 -5.55 -13.00 -8.37
CA LYS A 233 -4.84 -12.62 -7.14
C LYS A 233 -5.75 -11.86 -6.17
N LEU A 234 -6.86 -11.30 -6.66
CA LEU A 234 -7.72 -10.39 -5.87
C LEU A 234 -8.30 -11.05 -4.62
N GLU A 235 -8.70 -12.33 -4.70
CA GLU A 235 -9.22 -13.03 -3.51
C GLU A 235 -8.20 -13.05 -2.36
N GLY A 236 -6.90 -13.14 -2.68
CA GLY A 236 -5.83 -13.02 -1.70
C GLY A 236 -5.72 -11.65 -1.02
N PHE A 237 -6.45 -10.62 -1.50
CA PHE A 237 -6.52 -9.32 -0.85
C PHE A 237 -7.63 -9.22 0.21
N ARG A 238 -8.56 -10.19 0.30
CA ARG A 238 -9.62 -10.13 1.31
C ARG A 238 -9.08 -10.15 2.73
N TRP A 239 -9.69 -9.35 3.61
CA TRP A 239 -9.34 -9.36 5.03
C TRP A 239 -9.48 -10.75 5.65
N SER A 240 -10.53 -11.51 5.30
CA SER A 240 -10.70 -12.88 5.77
C SER A 240 -9.48 -13.75 5.49
N GLU A 241 -8.94 -13.68 4.28
CA GLU A 241 -7.74 -14.43 3.87
C GLU A 241 -6.47 -13.95 4.57
N ARG A 242 -6.34 -12.62 4.74
CA ARG A 242 -5.16 -12.02 5.37
C ARG A 242 -5.11 -12.34 6.86
N VAL A 243 -6.23 -12.15 7.56
CA VAL A 243 -6.33 -12.41 9.00
C VAL A 243 -6.09 -13.87 9.33
N LEU A 244 -6.59 -14.82 8.55
CA LEU A 244 -6.31 -16.25 8.74
C LEU A 244 -4.81 -16.55 8.67
N LYS A 245 -4.09 -15.96 7.72
CA LYS A 245 -2.63 -16.13 7.61
C LYS A 245 -1.89 -15.55 8.82
N TRP A 246 -2.35 -14.42 9.35
CA TRP A 246 -1.78 -13.85 10.58
C TRP A 246 -1.99 -14.80 11.77
N PHE A 247 -3.22 -15.29 11.96
CA PHE A 247 -3.53 -16.22 13.05
C PHE A 247 -2.80 -17.54 12.93
N ASP A 248 -2.58 -18.07 11.74
CA ASP A 248 -1.82 -19.29 11.55
C ASP A 248 -0.34 -19.10 11.90
N GLY A 249 0.22 -17.92 11.61
CA GLY A 249 1.55 -17.52 12.10
C GLY A 249 1.60 -17.46 13.62
N TRP A 250 0.62 -16.81 14.24
CA TRP A 250 0.57 -16.67 15.70
C TRP A 250 0.35 -17.97 16.46
N LYS A 251 -0.41 -18.93 15.92
CA LYS A 251 -0.58 -20.28 16.50
C LYS A 251 0.73 -21.07 16.60
N GLN A 252 1.75 -20.70 15.79
CA GLN A 252 3.08 -21.30 15.86
C GLN A 252 3.93 -20.73 16.99
N ILE A 253 3.50 -19.63 17.62
CA ILE A 253 4.09 -19.13 18.85
C ILE A 253 3.64 -20.09 19.97
N GLU A 254 4.50 -21.07 20.32
CA GLU A 254 4.25 -22.04 21.39
C GLU A 254 3.78 -21.28 22.65
N ASP A 255 2.65 -21.68 23.23
CA ASP A 255 1.99 -21.14 24.42
C ASP A 255 0.91 -20.04 24.23
N LEU A 256 0.52 -19.65 23.04
CA LEU A 256 -0.74 -18.93 22.87
C LEU A 256 -1.92 -19.92 23.03
N LYS A 257 -2.12 -20.44 24.26
CA LYS A 257 -3.39 -21.08 24.60
C LYS A 257 -4.43 -19.98 24.74
N PRO A 258 -5.60 -20.09 24.07
CA PRO A 258 -6.71 -19.21 24.38
C PRO A 258 -7.02 -19.32 25.88
N MET A 259 -7.17 -18.19 26.57
CA MET A 259 -7.71 -18.18 27.91
C MET A 259 -9.03 -18.93 27.85
N SER A 260 -9.15 -20.02 28.60
CA SER A 260 -10.43 -20.72 28.70
C SER A 260 -11.42 -19.75 29.32
N ASP A 261 -12.64 -19.67 28.78
CA ASP A 261 -13.73 -18.80 29.26
C ASP A 261 -14.10 -19.02 30.74
N THR A 262 -13.47 -19.97 31.39
CA THR A 262 -13.67 -20.33 32.81
C THR A 262 -12.72 -19.63 33.78
N GLU A 263 -11.70 -18.89 33.34
CA GLU A 263 -10.77 -18.16 34.21
C GLU A 263 -10.99 -16.64 34.28
N SER A 264 -11.95 -16.12 33.54
CA SER A 264 -12.39 -14.73 33.70
C SER A 264 -13.31 -14.63 34.92
N TYR A 265 -12.85 -13.95 35.96
CA TYR A 265 -13.60 -13.55 37.17
C TYR A 265 -13.67 -14.61 38.30
N LYS A 266 -12.59 -14.76 39.02
CA LYS A 266 -12.64 -14.98 40.45
C LYS A 266 -11.76 -13.97 41.18
#